data_2dbe07a6076c7693ac5d792d7f2c6e76
#
_entry.id   2dbe07a6076c7693ac5d792d7f2c6e76
#
_cell.length_a   1.000
_cell.length_b   1.000
_cell.length_c   1.000
_cell.angle_alpha   90.00
_cell.angle_beta   90.00
_cell.angle_gamma   90.00
#
_symmetry.space_group_name_H-M   'P 1'
#
loop_
_entity.id
_entity.type
_entity.pdbx_description
1 polymer ?
#
loop_
_entity_poly.entity_id
_entity_poly.type
_entity_poly.pdbx_seq_one_letter_code
_entity_poly.pdbx_strand_id
1 'polypeptide(L)'
;MAHLLLIDDDPVQLSTREAVLRHAGFEVSIATTADGAMAVMRSEPLASSLRVIITDHVMPGATGAEFVRALRTVNPTVPVIVVSGLPEIESEYEGLKVRFLAKPCFPQELIGTVKECLEESAG
;
A
#
# COMPACT_ATOMS: atom_id res chain seq x y z
N MET A 1 -11.21 1.75 13.83
CA MET A 1 -9.84 2.05 13.39
C MET A 1 -9.69 1.74 11.90
N ALA A 2 -8.85 2.50 11.23
CA ALA A 2 -8.65 2.26 9.80
C ALA A 2 -7.90 0.95 9.56
N HIS A 3 -8.30 0.23 8.53
CA HIS A 3 -7.67 -1.03 8.14
C HIS A 3 -6.81 -0.79 6.90
N LEU A 4 -5.56 -1.19 6.99
CA LEU A 4 -4.56 -1.01 5.93
C LEU A 4 -4.14 -2.36 5.36
N LEU A 5 -3.76 -2.37 4.08
CA LEU A 5 -3.12 -3.54 3.46
C LEU A 5 -1.68 -3.16 3.17
N LEU A 6 -0.74 -3.93 3.68
CA LEU A 6 0.68 -3.70 3.52
C LEU A 6 1.29 -4.83 2.71
N ILE A 7 1.99 -4.49 1.63
CA ILE A 7 2.56 -5.45 0.70
C ILE A 7 4.06 -5.22 0.57
N ASP A 8 4.85 -6.24 0.88
CA ASP A 8 6.30 -6.22 0.73
C ASP A 8 6.80 -7.67 0.72
N ASP A 9 7.67 -8.00 -0.22
CA ASP A 9 8.25 -9.35 -0.29
C ASP A 9 9.40 -9.57 0.69
N ASP A 10 9.95 -8.50 1.26
CA ASP A 10 11.01 -8.58 2.25
C ASP A 10 10.38 -8.76 3.65
N PRO A 11 10.55 -9.93 4.29
CA PRO A 11 9.90 -10.19 5.57
C PRO A 11 10.34 -9.25 6.70
N VAL A 12 11.58 -8.76 6.64
CA VAL A 12 12.08 -7.84 7.66
C VAL A 12 11.41 -6.47 7.53
N GLN A 13 11.36 -5.93 6.31
CA GLN A 13 10.69 -4.65 6.06
C GLN A 13 9.20 -4.74 6.36
N LEU A 14 8.57 -5.84 5.93
CA LEU A 14 7.14 -6.06 6.16
C LEU A 14 6.83 -6.07 7.66
N SER A 15 7.59 -6.84 8.43
CA SER A 15 7.41 -6.95 9.87
C SER A 15 7.64 -5.61 10.58
N THR A 16 8.65 -4.87 10.16
CA THR A 16 8.97 -3.57 10.75
C THR A 16 7.85 -2.55 10.48
N ARG A 17 7.41 -2.47 9.24
CA ARG A 17 6.33 -1.52 8.89
C ARG A 17 5.01 -1.91 9.53
N GLU A 18 4.72 -3.20 9.59
CA GLU A 18 3.52 -3.69 10.26
C GLU A 18 3.51 -3.24 11.72
N ALA A 19 4.63 -3.42 12.43
CA ALA A 19 4.74 -3.03 13.83
C ALA A 19 4.55 -1.52 14.01
N VAL A 20 5.16 -0.72 13.14
CA VAL A 20 5.03 0.73 13.18
C VAL A 20 3.58 1.17 13.02
N LEU A 21 2.88 0.60 12.04
CA LEU A 21 1.50 0.98 11.76
C LEU A 21 0.53 0.50 12.85
N ARG A 22 0.73 -0.72 13.36
CA ARG A 22 -0.10 -1.22 14.47
C ARG A 22 0.11 -0.40 15.73
N HIS A 23 1.35 0.00 16.01
CA HIS A 23 1.65 0.84 17.16
C HIS A 23 0.98 2.21 17.04
N ALA A 24 0.81 2.69 15.82
CA ALA A 24 0.12 3.96 15.57
C ALA A 24 -1.41 3.84 15.66
N GLY A 25 -1.94 2.64 15.90
CA GLY A 25 -3.36 2.42 16.11
C GLY A 25 -4.13 1.88 14.91
N PHE A 26 -3.45 1.49 13.85
CA PHE A 26 -4.11 0.94 12.65
C PHE A 26 -4.24 -0.57 12.72
N GLU A 27 -5.27 -1.10 12.08
CA GLU A 27 -5.36 -2.53 11.79
C GLU A 27 -4.61 -2.76 10.48
N VAL A 28 -3.83 -3.84 10.42
CA VAL A 28 -2.98 -4.11 9.25
C VAL A 28 -3.15 -5.55 8.80
N SER A 29 -3.47 -5.73 7.53
CA SER A 29 -3.35 -7.02 6.85
C SER A 29 -2.09 -6.97 6.01
N ILE A 30 -1.42 -8.11 5.85
CA ILE A 30 -0.16 -8.17 5.13
C ILE A 30 -0.24 -9.13 3.96
N ALA A 31 0.54 -8.87 2.92
CA ALA A 31 0.73 -9.77 1.79
C ALA A 31 2.18 -9.68 1.35
N THR A 32 2.73 -10.80 0.89
CA THR A 32 4.12 -10.87 0.44
C THR A 32 4.24 -10.89 -1.07
N THR A 33 3.13 -11.00 -1.78
CA THR A 33 3.09 -11.03 -3.24
C THR A 33 1.91 -10.22 -3.76
N ALA A 34 1.99 -9.82 -5.02
CA ALA A 34 0.88 -9.13 -5.68
C ALA A 34 -0.36 -10.03 -5.74
N ASP A 35 -0.18 -11.32 -6.02
CA ASP A 35 -1.30 -12.28 -6.07
C ASP A 35 -2.00 -12.39 -4.72
N GLY A 36 -1.22 -12.47 -3.64
CA GLY A 36 -1.77 -12.51 -2.28
C GLY A 36 -2.55 -11.24 -1.97
N ALA A 37 -2.03 -10.09 -2.36
CA ALA A 37 -2.70 -8.82 -2.17
C ALA A 37 -4.01 -8.73 -2.96
N MET A 38 -4.00 -9.22 -4.21
CA MET A 38 -5.23 -9.24 -5.02
C MET A 38 -6.28 -10.17 -4.42
N ALA A 39 -5.86 -11.29 -3.84
CA ALA A 39 -6.78 -12.18 -3.15
C ALA A 39 -7.49 -11.46 -1.99
N VAL A 40 -6.75 -10.65 -1.23
CA VAL A 40 -7.32 -9.84 -0.16
C VAL A 40 -8.32 -8.83 -0.73
N MET A 41 -7.96 -8.18 -1.84
CA MET A 41 -8.82 -7.17 -2.49
C MET A 41 -10.11 -7.76 -3.03
N ARG A 42 -10.17 -9.06 -3.24
CA ARG A 42 -11.37 -9.75 -3.74
C ARG A 42 -12.15 -10.46 -2.65
N SER A 43 -11.67 -10.43 -1.41
CA SER A 43 -12.29 -11.13 -0.28
C SER A 43 -13.11 -10.17 0.57
N GLU A 44 -14.41 -10.41 0.63
CA GLU A 44 -15.29 -9.66 1.51
C GLU A 44 -15.49 -10.39 2.84
N PRO A 45 -15.70 -9.68 3.94
CA PRO A 45 -15.89 -8.22 4.06
C PRO A 45 -14.58 -7.42 4.17
N LEU A 46 -13.44 -8.08 4.15
CA LEU A 46 -12.14 -7.43 4.33
C LEU A 46 -11.87 -6.37 3.27
N ALA A 47 -12.13 -6.70 1.99
CA ALA A 47 -11.87 -5.76 0.89
C ALA A 47 -12.58 -4.42 1.08
N SER A 48 -13.84 -4.45 1.53
CA SER A 48 -14.62 -3.23 1.76
C SER A 48 -14.12 -2.43 2.96
N SER A 49 -13.40 -3.05 3.89
CA SER A 49 -12.91 -2.37 5.08
C SER A 49 -11.58 -1.67 4.86
N LEU A 50 -10.87 -1.98 3.77
CA LEU A 50 -9.57 -1.40 3.51
C LEU A 50 -9.65 0.08 3.15
N ARG A 51 -8.85 0.88 3.82
CA ARG A 51 -8.86 2.33 3.65
C ARG A 51 -7.62 2.88 2.96
N VAL A 52 -6.50 2.18 3.04
CA VAL A 52 -5.24 2.55 2.38
C VAL A 52 -4.46 1.29 2.07
N ILE A 53 -3.77 1.29 0.94
CA ILE A 53 -2.89 0.19 0.52
C ILE A 53 -1.47 0.75 0.42
N ILE A 54 -0.51 0.04 0.99
CA ILE A 54 0.90 0.41 0.96
C ILE A 54 1.65 -0.72 0.27
N THR A 55 2.35 -0.43 -0.82
CA THR A 55 3.05 -1.45 -1.59
C THR A 55 4.46 -1.00 -1.97
N ASP A 56 5.38 -1.95 -2.04
CA ASP A 56 6.66 -1.73 -2.70
C ASP A 56 6.48 -1.72 -4.22
N HIS A 57 7.43 -1.11 -4.91
CA HIS A 57 7.45 -1.13 -6.37
C HIS A 57 8.07 -2.43 -6.89
N VAL A 58 9.17 -2.86 -6.30
CA VAL A 58 9.88 -4.07 -6.76
C VAL A 58 9.40 -5.28 -5.95
N MET A 59 8.78 -6.24 -6.63
CA MET A 59 8.28 -7.48 -6.03
C MET A 59 8.49 -8.63 -7.01
N PRO A 60 8.68 -9.87 -6.52
CA PRO A 60 8.77 -11.02 -7.41
C PRO A 60 7.47 -11.23 -8.20
N GLY A 61 7.60 -11.48 -9.48
CA GLY A 61 6.48 -11.81 -10.34
C GLY A 61 5.67 -10.64 -10.87
N ALA A 62 5.71 -9.49 -10.21
CA ALA A 62 5.00 -8.31 -10.66
C ALA A 62 5.58 -7.06 -10.02
N THR A 63 5.53 -5.92 -10.73
CA THR A 63 5.89 -4.64 -10.14
C THR A 63 4.70 -4.07 -9.38
N GLY A 64 4.96 -3.07 -8.52
CA GLY A 64 3.89 -2.33 -7.87
C GLY A 64 2.94 -1.71 -8.89
N ALA A 65 3.48 -1.21 -10.02
CA ALA A 65 2.65 -0.62 -11.06
C ALA A 65 1.69 -1.64 -11.68
N GLU A 66 2.17 -2.84 -11.96
CA GLU A 66 1.32 -3.92 -12.47
C GLU A 66 0.22 -4.28 -11.47
N PHE A 67 0.59 -4.38 -10.19
CA PHE A 67 -0.37 -4.65 -9.14
C PHE A 67 -1.43 -3.54 -9.04
N VAL A 68 -1.01 -2.28 -9.00
CA VAL A 68 -1.95 -1.15 -8.87
C VAL A 68 -2.87 -1.06 -10.08
N ARG A 69 -2.35 -1.33 -11.27
CA ARG A 69 -3.17 -1.33 -12.48
C ARG A 69 -4.28 -2.38 -12.38
N ALA A 70 -3.94 -3.59 -11.92
CA ALA A 70 -4.94 -4.64 -11.70
C ALA A 70 -5.91 -4.26 -10.57
N LEU A 71 -5.39 -3.69 -9.50
CA LEU A 71 -6.19 -3.23 -8.37
C LEU A 71 -7.24 -2.22 -8.81
N ARG A 72 -6.89 -1.29 -9.68
CA ARG A 72 -7.81 -0.23 -10.12
C ARG A 72 -9.01 -0.76 -10.89
N THR A 73 -8.93 -1.96 -11.44
CA THR A 73 -10.08 -2.60 -12.08
C THR A 73 -11.09 -3.11 -11.03
N VAL A 74 -10.64 -3.38 -9.82
CA VAL A 74 -11.47 -3.87 -8.71
C VAL A 74 -11.89 -2.73 -7.80
N ASN A 75 -11.00 -1.80 -7.53
CA ASN A 75 -11.26 -0.65 -6.66
C ASN A 75 -10.59 0.59 -7.25
N PRO A 76 -11.33 1.48 -7.93
CA PRO A 76 -10.74 2.64 -8.58
C PRO A 76 -10.36 3.78 -7.65
N THR A 77 -10.78 3.75 -6.40
CA THR A 77 -10.66 4.92 -5.51
C THR A 77 -9.85 4.72 -4.24
N VAL A 78 -9.52 3.49 -3.85
CA VAL A 78 -8.77 3.28 -2.61
C VAL A 78 -7.40 3.97 -2.70
N PRO A 79 -7.02 4.77 -1.70
CA PRO A 79 -5.69 5.39 -1.70
C PRO A 79 -4.57 4.36 -1.70
N VAL A 80 -3.55 4.59 -2.51
CA VAL A 80 -2.38 3.71 -2.63
C VAL A 80 -1.11 4.52 -2.39
N ILE A 81 -0.23 3.99 -1.56
CA ILE A 81 1.10 4.54 -1.31
C ILE A 81 2.12 3.56 -1.86
N VAL A 82 3.00 4.04 -2.76
CA VAL A 82 4.08 3.23 -3.32
C VAL A 82 5.39 3.64 -2.67
N VAL A 83 6.10 2.68 -2.08
CA VAL A 83 7.39 2.92 -1.42
C VAL A 83 8.49 2.37 -2.32
N SER A 84 9.46 3.19 -2.69
CA SER A 84 10.53 2.76 -3.58
C SER A 84 11.81 3.55 -3.39
N GLY A 85 12.95 2.88 -3.56
CA GLY A 85 14.25 3.53 -3.63
C GLY A 85 14.69 3.86 -5.05
N LEU A 86 13.88 3.48 -6.05
CA LEU A 86 14.21 3.71 -7.45
C LEU A 86 13.73 5.09 -7.88
N PRO A 87 14.57 5.85 -8.61
CA PRO A 87 14.12 7.15 -9.16
C PRO A 87 13.25 6.94 -10.41
N GLU A 88 12.47 7.96 -10.72
CA GLU A 88 11.76 8.06 -11.99
C GLU A 88 10.76 6.93 -12.28
N ILE A 89 10.17 6.33 -11.22
CA ILE A 89 9.15 5.30 -11.41
C ILE A 89 7.75 5.89 -11.59
N GLU A 90 7.59 7.17 -11.35
CA GLU A 90 6.27 7.82 -11.38
C GLU A 90 5.56 7.63 -12.73
N SER A 91 6.32 7.60 -13.82
CA SER A 91 5.74 7.42 -15.15
C SER A 91 5.04 6.06 -15.31
N GLU A 92 5.50 5.04 -14.55
CA GLU A 92 4.87 3.72 -14.60
C GLU A 92 3.48 3.70 -13.94
N TYR A 93 3.22 4.70 -13.09
CA TYR A 93 1.96 4.82 -12.35
C TYR A 93 1.05 5.90 -12.92
N GLU A 94 1.35 6.40 -14.11
CA GLU A 94 0.57 7.48 -14.71
C GLU A 94 -0.90 7.07 -14.83
N GLY A 95 -1.78 7.96 -14.35
CA GLY A 95 -3.22 7.71 -14.35
C GLY A 95 -3.73 6.81 -13.25
N LEU A 96 -2.85 6.25 -12.41
CA LEU A 96 -3.24 5.29 -11.37
C LEU A 96 -3.56 5.94 -10.01
N LYS A 97 -3.28 7.23 -9.86
CA LYS A 97 -3.63 8.01 -8.65
C LYS A 97 -3.00 7.45 -7.38
N VAL A 98 -1.67 7.41 -7.35
CA VAL A 98 -0.92 6.91 -6.19
C VAL A 98 -0.08 8.03 -5.57
N ARG A 99 0.33 7.81 -4.32
CA ARG A 99 1.33 8.63 -3.66
C ARG A 99 2.63 7.86 -3.59
N PHE A 100 3.75 8.57 -3.55
CA PHE A 100 5.08 7.96 -3.51
C PHE A 100 5.80 8.33 -2.22
N LEU A 101 6.48 7.33 -1.63
CA LEU A 101 7.43 7.54 -0.54
C LEU A 101 8.77 6.98 -0.94
N ALA A 102 9.83 7.77 -0.78
CA ALA A 102 11.18 7.34 -1.09
C ALA A 102 11.75 6.48 0.03
N LYS A 103 12.57 5.50 -0.31
CA LYS A 103 13.37 4.76 0.66
C LYS A 103 14.68 5.52 0.89
N PRO A 104 15.17 5.58 2.11
CA PRO A 104 14.60 4.99 3.33
C PRO A 104 13.35 5.73 3.78
N CYS A 105 12.33 4.98 4.17
CA CYS A 105 11.06 5.54 4.61
C CYS A 105 11.00 5.48 6.14
N PHE A 106 11.06 6.65 6.78
CA PHE A 106 11.04 6.71 8.24
C PHE A 106 9.61 6.54 8.77
N PRO A 107 9.46 6.01 10.00
CA PRO A 107 8.13 5.76 10.57
C PRO A 107 7.19 6.96 10.55
N GLN A 108 7.68 8.14 10.88
CA GLN A 108 6.84 9.34 10.89
C GLN A 108 6.35 9.73 9.51
N GLU A 109 7.17 9.52 8.48
CA GLU A 109 6.79 9.79 7.10
C GLU A 109 5.68 8.85 6.66
N LEU A 110 5.83 7.56 6.96
CA LEU A 110 4.83 6.55 6.60
C LEU A 110 3.51 6.84 7.29
N ILE A 111 3.53 7.04 8.61
CA ILE A 111 2.33 7.33 9.39
C ILE A 111 1.66 8.61 8.90
N GLY A 112 2.45 9.66 8.67
CA GLY A 112 1.93 10.94 8.19
C GLY A 112 1.24 10.81 6.85
N THR A 113 1.84 10.07 5.91
CA THR A 113 1.26 9.89 4.59
C THR A 113 -0.03 9.06 4.66
N VAL A 114 -0.06 8.03 5.51
CA VAL A 114 -1.28 7.25 5.72
C VAL A 114 -2.40 8.15 6.24
N LYS A 115 -2.10 8.99 7.23
CA LYS A 115 -3.09 9.91 7.78
C LYS A 115 -3.61 10.91 6.76
N GLU A 116 -2.73 11.43 5.91
CA GLU A 116 -3.14 12.31 4.81
C GLU A 116 -4.09 11.62 3.85
N CYS A 117 -3.80 10.36 3.49
CA CYS A 117 -4.68 9.58 2.63
C CYS A 117 -6.06 9.38 3.26
N LEU A 118 -6.09 9.10 4.56
CA LEU A 118 -7.35 8.90 5.28
C LEU A 118 -8.17 10.18 5.34
N GLU A 119 -7.54 11.33 5.54
CA GLU A 119 -8.21 12.61 5.58
C GLU A 119 -8.80 12.97 4.22
N GLU A 120 -8.04 12.76 3.15
CA GLU A 120 -8.51 13.05 1.79
C GLU A 120 -9.68 12.17 1.39
N SER A 121 -9.63 10.88 1.73
CA SER A 121 -10.71 9.96 1.37
C SER A 121 -11.95 10.13 2.23
N ALA A 122 -11.84 10.73 3.42
CA ALA A 122 -12.97 11.01 4.29
C ALA A 122 -13.68 12.30 3.90
N GLY A 123 -12.97 13.17 3.21
CA GLY A 123 -13.54 14.43 2.73
C GLY A 123 -14.15 14.25 1.38
#